data_53d3d28cedfd3d4c6cf23b19e6371b2c
#
_entry.id   53d3d28cedfd3d4c6cf23b19e6371b2c
#
_cell.length_a   1.000
_cell.length_b   1.000
_cell.length_c   1.000
_cell.angle_alpha   90.00
_cell.angle_beta   90.00
_cell.angle_gamma   90.00
#
_symmetry.space_group_name_H-M   'P 1'
#
loop_
_entity.id
_entity.type
_entity.pdbx_description
1 polymer ?
#
loop_
_entity_poly.entity_id
_entity_poly.type
_entity_poly.pdbx_seq_one_letter_code
_entity_poly.pdbx_strand_id
1 'polypeptide(L)'
;MNKFFIIFSFALALGFSASAQEAKPQDPEKHVARVFPMPYEHMYFHSEVLDFDKNFSVLLPKSYAKQPDRKYPVVYMLHGHGENDWEWANIPCQMINEAVTMVTNDGSACEMIIVFPNATEGQSGYNNRDGWKYEDYFFNELMPYVESHYRVIADKGHRAIGGLSMGGGGSFTYGMKHPELFSSVYAISAAVRGDIKMADRPEESAGGIMAQVGYTPEQIEAAKSVNFVLDCGDDDFLFNQNVACYQSMKKEGMKVQFRSYDGAHASYYWYDALRRALVYFTRHFSEQCE
;
A
#
# COMPACT_ATOMS: atom_id res chain seq x y z
N MET A 1 0.04 72.85 -21.91
CA MET A 1 0.46 72.89 -20.49
C MET A 1 -0.22 71.76 -19.77
N ASN A 2 0.37 70.57 -19.77
CA ASN A 2 -0.16 69.39 -19.07
C ASN A 2 0.83 69.01 -18.00
N LYS A 3 0.37 69.09 -16.76
CA LYS A 3 1.12 68.66 -15.59
C LYS A 3 0.92 67.14 -15.40
N PHE A 4 1.98 66.36 -15.52
CA PHE A 4 2.01 64.96 -15.11
C PHE A 4 2.27 64.91 -13.58
N PHE A 5 1.35 64.26 -12.85
CA PHE A 5 1.56 63.83 -11.48
C PHE A 5 2.18 62.42 -11.48
N ILE A 6 3.37 62.30 -10.93
CA ILE A 6 4.02 61.02 -10.66
C ILE A 6 3.66 60.64 -9.23
N ILE A 7 2.91 59.53 -9.09
CA ILE A 7 2.64 58.94 -7.78
C ILE A 7 3.73 57.89 -7.53
N PHE A 8 4.57 58.15 -6.52
CA PHE A 8 5.49 57.14 -5.98
C PHE A 8 4.72 56.22 -5.03
N SER A 9 4.54 54.98 -5.43
CA SER A 9 4.05 53.91 -4.53
C SER A 9 5.25 53.30 -3.80
N PHE A 10 5.34 53.55 -2.51
CA PHE A 10 6.25 52.83 -1.61
C PHE A 10 5.65 51.45 -1.36
N ALA A 11 6.27 50.41 -1.93
CA ALA A 11 6.00 49.03 -1.58
C ALA A 11 6.80 48.67 -0.32
N LEU A 12 6.11 48.55 0.80
CA LEU A 12 6.67 48.06 2.06
C LEU A 12 6.81 46.52 1.93
N ALA A 13 8.02 46.04 1.68
CA ALA A 13 8.32 44.60 1.71
C ALA A 13 8.39 44.15 3.17
N LEU A 14 7.30 43.60 3.68
CA LEU A 14 7.30 42.81 4.92
C LEU A 14 7.96 41.45 4.62
N GLY A 15 9.22 41.33 4.99
CA GLY A 15 9.94 40.09 5.00
C GLY A 15 9.35 39.16 6.07
N PHE A 16 8.52 38.24 5.67
CA PHE A 16 8.22 37.06 6.51
C PHE A 16 9.41 36.13 6.44
N SER A 17 10.28 36.19 7.43
CA SER A 17 11.23 35.15 7.74
C SER A 17 10.44 33.96 8.33
N ALA A 18 10.08 33.03 7.49
CA ALA A 18 9.63 31.74 7.96
C ALA A 18 10.88 31.00 8.51
N SER A 19 11.08 31.08 9.82
CA SER A 19 11.98 30.13 10.49
C SER A 19 11.39 28.75 10.29
N ALA A 20 12.05 27.92 9.47
CA ALA A 20 11.83 26.50 9.47
C ALA A 20 12.15 26.01 10.88
N GLN A 21 11.12 25.77 11.67
CA GLN A 21 11.26 25.13 12.97
C GLN A 21 11.57 23.69 12.67
N GLU A 22 12.83 23.29 12.83
CA GLU A 22 13.23 21.89 12.81
C GLU A 22 12.33 21.14 13.78
N ALA A 23 11.49 20.27 13.25
CA ALA A 23 10.69 19.36 14.06
C ALA A 23 11.69 18.47 14.80
N LYS A 24 11.77 18.64 16.11
CA LYS A 24 12.53 17.73 16.97
C LYS A 24 12.01 16.31 16.71
N PRO A 25 12.89 15.28 16.67
CA PRO A 25 12.47 13.91 16.67
C PRO A 25 11.53 13.72 17.87
N GLN A 26 10.26 13.51 17.61
CA GLN A 26 9.35 13.10 18.67
C GLN A 26 9.67 11.64 18.96
N ASP A 27 9.87 11.35 20.25
CA ASP A 27 9.87 10.00 20.82
C ASP A 27 8.83 9.15 20.08
N PRO A 28 9.04 7.86 19.79
CA PRO A 28 8.08 6.99 19.12
C PRO A 28 6.82 6.80 19.98
N GLU A 29 6.24 7.87 20.44
CA GLU A 29 4.99 7.91 21.16
C GLU A 29 3.82 7.81 20.20
N LYS A 30 3.09 6.77 20.43
CA LYS A 30 1.83 6.34 19.89
C LYS A 30 0.82 7.49 19.79
N HIS A 31 0.71 8.13 18.64
CA HIS A 31 -0.39 9.06 18.37
C HIS A 31 -1.64 8.27 17.97
N VAL A 32 -2.52 8.01 18.92
CA VAL A 32 -3.83 7.42 18.65
C VAL A 32 -4.77 8.51 18.16
N ALA A 33 -4.98 8.60 16.84
CA ALA A 33 -6.03 9.44 16.30
C ALA A 33 -7.41 8.84 16.65
N ARG A 34 -8.14 9.45 17.57
CA ARG A 34 -9.47 8.99 18.06
C ARG A 34 -10.62 9.31 17.09
N VAL A 35 -10.36 9.47 15.82
CA VAL A 35 -11.39 9.89 14.86
C VAL A 35 -12.18 8.72 14.28
N PHE A 36 -11.77 7.48 14.55
CA PHE A 36 -12.32 6.29 13.89
C PHE A 36 -12.92 5.29 14.90
N PRO A 37 -13.97 4.54 14.51
CA PRO A 37 -14.55 3.50 15.36
C PRO A 37 -13.60 2.33 15.67
N MET A 38 -12.48 2.22 14.93
CA MET A 38 -11.39 1.28 15.19
C MET A 38 -10.09 2.03 15.48
N PRO A 39 -9.23 1.48 16.37
CA PRO A 39 -7.95 2.11 16.68
C PRO A 39 -7.05 2.18 15.45
N TYR A 40 -6.70 3.39 15.05
CA TYR A 40 -5.76 3.69 13.99
C TYR A 40 -4.53 4.32 14.63
N GLU A 41 -3.40 3.63 14.55
CA GLU A 41 -2.14 4.05 15.17
C GLU A 41 -1.19 4.54 14.10
N HIS A 42 -0.61 5.71 14.31
CA HIS A 42 0.44 6.27 13.44
C HIS A 42 1.78 6.13 14.14
N MET A 43 2.71 5.44 13.50
CA MET A 43 3.96 5.01 14.08
C MET A 43 5.15 5.58 13.31
N TYR A 44 6.22 5.85 14.03
CA TYR A 44 7.50 6.27 13.48
C TYR A 44 8.61 5.40 14.06
N PHE A 45 9.60 5.06 13.28
CA PHE A 45 10.85 4.52 13.76
C PHE A 45 11.99 4.87 12.80
N HIS A 46 13.21 4.92 13.32
CA HIS A 46 14.40 5.13 12.50
C HIS A 46 14.68 3.90 11.65
N SER A 47 14.82 4.09 10.34
CA SER A 47 15.22 3.05 9.41
C SER A 47 16.73 3.14 9.18
N GLU A 48 17.46 2.11 9.54
CA GLU A 48 18.88 1.98 9.23
C GLU A 48 19.12 1.78 7.72
N VAL A 49 18.19 1.12 7.04
CA VAL A 49 18.27 0.86 5.59
C VAL A 49 18.11 2.13 4.77
N LEU A 50 17.22 3.03 5.20
CA LEU A 50 16.90 4.29 4.51
C LEU A 50 17.65 5.49 5.07
N ASP A 51 18.26 5.37 6.26
CA ASP A 51 19.01 6.42 6.99
C ASP A 51 18.14 7.64 7.36
N PHE A 52 16.85 7.40 7.68
CA PHE A 52 15.94 8.43 8.20
C PHE A 52 14.72 7.82 8.92
N ASP A 53 13.99 8.66 9.66
CA ASP A 53 12.79 8.24 10.36
C ASP A 53 11.65 7.96 9.37
N LYS A 54 11.10 6.77 9.45
CA LYS A 54 10.05 6.29 8.55
C LYS A 54 8.76 6.03 9.31
N ASN A 55 7.66 6.44 8.71
CA ASN A 55 6.33 6.27 9.28
C ASN A 55 5.53 5.18 8.57
N PHE A 56 4.60 4.65 9.30
CA PHE A 56 3.54 3.75 8.83
C PHE A 56 2.34 3.86 9.76
N SER A 57 1.19 3.42 9.31
CA SER A 57 -0.01 3.37 10.13
C SER A 57 -0.53 1.95 10.30
N VAL A 58 -1.25 1.69 11.39
CA VAL A 58 -1.82 0.39 11.70
C VAL A 58 -3.28 0.54 12.12
N LEU A 59 -4.17 -0.22 11.49
CA LEU A 59 -5.55 -0.37 11.90
C LEU A 59 -5.68 -1.67 12.69
N LEU A 60 -6.10 -1.55 13.95
CA LEU A 60 -6.31 -2.69 14.82
C LEU A 60 -7.77 -3.17 14.79
N PRO A 61 -8.03 -4.48 14.85
CA PRO A 61 -9.38 -5.02 14.88
C PRO A 61 -10.13 -4.65 16.16
N LYS A 62 -11.46 -4.63 16.12
CA LYS A 62 -12.33 -4.23 17.25
C LYS A 62 -12.11 -5.04 18.51
N SER A 63 -11.77 -6.32 18.36
CA SER A 63 -11.51 -7.21 19.51
C SER A 63 -10.11 -7.05 20.10
N TYR A 64 -9.19 -6.34 19.44
CA TYR A 64 -7.78 -6.29 19.81
C TYR A 64 -7.53 -5.93 21.29
N ALA A 65 -8.17 -4.88 21.79
CA ALA A 65 -8.05 -4.48 23.19
C ALA A 65 -8.81 -5.40 24.18
N LYS A 66 -9.82 -6.13 23.69
CA LYS A 66 -10.69 -6.98 24.53
C LYS A 66 -10.19 -8.41 24.66
N GLN A 67 -9.36 -8.87 23.71
CA GLN A 67 -8.83 -10.23 23.64
C GLN A 67 -7.29 -10.18 23.61
N PRO A 68 -6.63 -9.98 24.77
CA PRO A 68 -5.20 -9.71 24.84
C PRO A 68 -4.32 -10.89 24.37
N ASP A 69 -4.83 -12.11 24.42
CA ASP A 69 -4.09 -13.32 24.04
C ASP A 69 -4.32 -13.71 22.56
N ARG A 70 -5.32 -13.10 21.90
CA ARG A 70 -5.64 -13.41 20.51
C ARG A 70 -4.60 -12.81 19.57
N LYS A 71 -4.13 -13.62 18.62
CA LYS A 71 -3.35 -13.19 17.46
C LYS A 71 -4.25 -13.07 16.23
N TYR A 72 -3.81 -12.28 15.27
CA TYR A 72 -4.60 -11.92 14.09
C TYR A 72 -3.79 -12.11 12.81
N PRO A 73 -4.42 -12.46 11.69
CA PRO A 73 -3.83 -12.31 10.38
C PRO A 73 -3.39 -10.85 10.14
N VAL A 74 -2.41 -10.66 9.28
CA VAL A 74 -1.92 -9.32 8.92
C VAL A 74 -2.00 -9.08 7.42
N VAL A 75 -2.44 -7.87 7.06
CA VAL A 75 -2.51 -7.39 5.68
C VAL A 75 -1.69 -6.12 5.56
N TYR A 76 -0.81 -6.07 4.58
CA TYR A 76 -0.10 -4.85 4.20
C TYR A 76 -0.82 -4.21 3.01
N MET A 77 -1.35 -2.97 3.19
CA MET A 77 -2.09 -2.24 2.16
C MET A 77 -1.28 -1.03 1.68
N LEU A 78 -0.80 -1.13 0.45
CA LEU A 78 0.11 -0.19 -0.17
C LEU A 78 -0.66 0.94 -0.88
N HIS A 79 -0.26 2.19 -0.64
CA HIS A 79 -0.88 3.39 -1.23
C HIS A 79 -0.43 3.66 -2.68
N GLY A 80 -1.11 4.57 -3.37
CA GLY A 80 -0.79 5.00 -4.73
C GLY A 80 0.33 6.04 -4.81
N HIS A 81 0.65 6.46 -6.03
CA HIS A 81 1.67 7.48 -6.25
C HIS A 81 1.24 8.85 -5.73
N GLY A 82 2.14 9.50 -4.99
CA GLY A 82 1.87 10.81 -4.38
C GLY A 82 1.04 10.77 -3.11
N GLU A 83 0.64 9.60 -2.66
CA GLU A 83 -0.10 9.34 -1.43
C GLU A 83 0.87 8.95 -0.28
N ASN A 84 0.31 8.57 0.87
CA ASN A 84 1.06 8.16 2.05
C ASN A 84 0.28 7.12 2.88
N ASP A 85 0.75 6.78 4.07
CA ASP A 85 0.14 5.81 4.99
C ASP A 85 -1.25 6.20 5.51
N TRP A 86 -1.64 7.49 5.39
CA TRP A 86 -2.96 7.99 5.76
C TRP A 86 -4.01 7.89 4.65
N GLU A 87 -3.60 7.59 3.41
CA GLU A 87 -4.49 7.70 2.26
C GLU A 87 -5.73 6.83 2.41
N TRP A 88 -5.57 5.58 2.82
CA TRP A 88 -6.69 4.67 3.05
C TRP A 88 -7.65 5.13 4.16
N ALA A 89 -7.17 6.00 5.08
CA ALA A 89 -7.95 6.57 6.16
C ALA A 89 -8.58 7.92 5.81
N ASN A 90 -7.93 8.73 4.98
CA ASN A 90 -8.27 10.13 4.71
C ASN A 90 -9.11 10.34 3.46
N ILE A 91 -9.22 9.37 2.57
CA ILE A 91 -10.08 9.52 1.38
C ILE A 91 -11.52 9.84 1.83
N PRO A 92 -12.28 10.66 1.08
CA PRO A 92 -13.44 11.43 1.57
C PRO A 92 -14.51 10.70 2.37
N CYS A 93 -14.42 9.38 2.49
CA CYS A 93 -15.41 8.54 3.15
C CYS A 93 -14.85 7.67 4.27
N GLN A 94 -13.64 7.94 4.80
CA GLN A 94 -13.00 7.06 5.80
C GLN A 94 -12.97 5.59 5.33
N MET A 95 -12.55 5.41 4.12
CA MET A 95 -12.75 4.24 3.27
C MET A 95 -12.45 2.91 3.99
N ILE A 96 -11.31 2.85 4.65
CA ILE A 96 -10.87 1.61 5.29
C ILE A 96 -11.74 1.20 6.47
N ASN A 97 -12.12 2.15 7.32
CA ASN A 97 -12.94 1.86 8.50
C ASN A 97 -14.33 1.36 8.14
N GLU A 98 -14.94 1.99 7.15
CA GLU A 98 -16.25 1.60 6.67
C GLU A 98 -16.19 0.24 5.99
N ALA A 99 -15.23 0.05 5.07
CA ALA A 99 -15.04 -1.22 4.38
C ALA A 99 -14.80 -2.38 5.35
N VAL A 100 -13.86 -2.24 6.30
CA VAL A 100 -13.58 -3.27 7.31
C VAL A 100 -14.79 -3.51 8.19
N THR A 101 -15.48 -2.44 8.64
CA THR A 101 -16.67 -2.55 9.49
C THR A 101 -17.79 -3.32 8.79
N MET A 102 -18.04 -3.05 7.51
CA MET A 102 -19.07 -3.76 6.75
C MET A 102 -18.77 -5.25 6.66
N VAL A 103 -17.59 -5.61 6.14
CA VAL A 103 -17.26 -7.01 5.88
C VAL A 103 -16.99 -7.85 7.14
N THR A 104 -16.64 -7.21 8.26
CA THR A 104 -16.51 -7.92 9.54
C THR A 104 -17.84 -8.06 10.26
N ASN A 105 -18.75 -7.08 10.16
CA ASN A 105 -20.06 -7.15 10.78
C ASN A 105 -21.01 -8.16 10.09
N ASP A 106 -20.90 -8.30 8.76
CA ASP A 106 -21.69 -9.30 8.02
C ASP A 106 -21.05 -10.70 8.02
N GLY A 107 -19.86 -10.86 8.61
CA GLY A 107 -19.14 -12.12 8.69
C GLY A 107 -18.46 -12.55 7.39
N SER A 108 -18.41 -11.71 6.35
CA SER A 108 -17.75 -12.04 5.08
C SER A 108 -16.22 -11.95 5.17
N ALA A 109 -15.69 -11.22 6.14
CA ALA A 109 -14.27 -11.17 6.44
C ALA A 109 -13.99 -11.35 7.94
N CYS A 110 -12.87 -11.99 8.27
CA CYS A 110 -12.37 -12.10 9.63
C CYS A 110 -11.72 -10.79 10.10
N GLU A 111 -11.57 -10.65 11.41
CA GLU A 111 -10.78 -9.59 12.00
C GLU A 111 -9.29 -9.77 11.67
N MET A 112 -8.63 -8.71 11.23
CA MET A 112 -7.23 -8.70 10.84
C MET A 112 -6.56 -7.39 11.26
N ILE A 113 -5.26 -7.41 11.43
CA ILE A 113 -4.43 -6.20 11.56
C ILE A 113 -4.12 -5.72 10.14
N ILE A 114 -4.32 -4.42 9.87
CA ILE A 114 -3.99 -3.85 8.56
C ILE A 114 -2.90 -2.80 8.75
N VAL A 115 -1.80 -2.97 8.03
CA VAL A 115 -0.63 -2.11 8.06
C VAL A 115 -0.58 -1.29 6.77
N PHE A 116 -0.36 0.01 6.91
CA PHE A 116 -0.26 0.97 5.81
C PHE A 116 1.14 1.58 5.79
N PRO A 117 2.06 1.00 5.01
CA PRO A 117 3.40 1.56 4.89
C PRO A 117 3.39 2.88 4.12
N ASN A 118 4.31 3.79 4.44
CA ASN A 118 4.54 5.00 3.65
C ASN A 118 5.73 4.81 2.70
N ALA A 119 5.51 4.83 1.40
CA ALA A 119 6.54 4.68 0.37
C ALA A 119 6.83 6.00 -0.36
N THR A 120 6.64 7.13 0.32
CA THR A 120 7.00 8.49 -0.11
C THR A 120 7.98 9.12 0.86
N GLU A 121 8.31 10.39 0.70
CA GLU A 121 9.33 11.16 1.41
C GLU A 121 10.75 10.95 0.85
N GLY A 122 11.24 11.98 0.19
CA GLY A 122 12.54 11.99 -0.49
C GLY A 122 12.52 11.34 -1.87
N GLN A 123 11.99 10.13 -1.95
CA GLN A 123 11.72 9.40 -3.19
C GLN A 123 10.36 8.67 -3.08
N SER A 124 9.92 8.01 -4.13
CA SER A 124 8.63 7.35 -4.16
C SER A 124 8.74 5.96 -4.80
N GLY A 125 7.99 4.99 -4.29
CA GLY A 125 7.87 3.66 -4.86
C GLY A 125 8.37 2.54 -3.96
N TYR A 126 7.97 1.33 -4.31
CA TYR A 126 8.16 0.11 -3.51
C TYR A 126 9.38 -0.71 -3.89
N ASN A 127 9.97 -0.47 -5.07
CA ASN A 127 11.13 -1.21 -5.55
C ASN A 127 12.45 -0.59 -5.06
N ASN A 128 13.46 -1.43 -4.85
CA ASN A 128 14.82 -0.98 -4.63
C ASN A 128 15.37 -0.30 -5.89
N ARG A 129 16.07 0.81 -5.69
CA ARG A 129 16.84 1.53 -6.72
C ARG A 129 17.94 2.36 -6.07
N ASP A 130 18.76 3.01 -6.86
CA ASP A 130 19.85 3.85 -6.36
C ASP A 130 19.30 4.97 -5.43
N GLY A 131 19.86 5.02 -4.22
CA GLY A 131 19.42 5.96 -3.18
C GLY A 131 18.05 5.70 -2.57
N TRP A 132 17.39 4.57 -2.90
CA TRP A 132 16.09 4.21 -2.36
C TRP A 132 15.96 2.70 -2.21
N LYS A 133 16.21 2.18 -1.02
CA LYS A 133 16.20 0.75 -0.68
C LYS A 133 14.91 0.35 0.03
N TYR A 134 13.76 0.76 -0.52
CA TYR A 134 12.47 0.59 0.14
C TYR A 134 12.04 -0.87 0.30
N GLU A 135 12.32 -1.72 -0.67
CA GLU A 135 12.05 -3.15 -0.57
C GLU A 135 12.84 -3.78 0.59
N ASP A 136 14.13 -3.43 0.72
CA ASP A 136 14.97 -3.89 1.83
C ASP A 136 14.44 -3.39 3.17
N TYR A 137 14.05 -2.12 3.27
CA TYR A 137 13.37 -1.56 4.44
C TYR A 137 12.10 -2.34 4.79
N PHE A 138 11.24 -2.60 3.80
CA PHE A 138 9.96 -3.27 4.01
C PHE A 138 10.14 -4.66 4.62
N PHE A 139 11.06 -5.47 4.06
CA PHE A 139 11.24 -6.86 4.47
C PHE A 139 12.19 -7.03 5.67
N ASN A 140 13.21 -6.18 5.81
CA ASN A 140 14.22 -6.35 6.84
C ASN A 140 13.92 -5.53 8.11
N GLU A 141 13.07 -4.49 8.03
CA GLU A 141 12.78 -3.61 9.17
C GLU A 141 11.28 -3.53 9.46
N LEU A 142 10.43 -3.08 8.51
CA LEU A 142 9.03 -2.84 8.78
C LEU A 142 8.27 -4.12 9.16
N MET A 143 8.36 -5.18 8.35
CA MET A 143 7.69 -6.44 8.66
C MET A 143 8.12 -7.03 10.02
N PRO A 144 9.43 -7.18 10.32
CA PRO A 144 9.89 -7.65 11.63
C PRO A 144 9.42 -6.75 12.77
N TYR A 145 9.43 -5.42 12.58
CA TYR A 145 8.91 -4.49 13.58
C TYR A 145 7.44 -4.76 13.89
N VAL A 146 6.59 -4.82 12.86
CA VAL A 146 5.16 -5.11 13.02
C VAL A 146 4.93 -6.45 13.73
N GLU A 147 5.62 -7.50 13.32
CA GLU A 147 5.46 -8.85 13.87
C GLU A 147 5.96 -8.98 15.32
N SER A 148 6.88 -8.10 15.75
CA SER A 148 7.35 -8.08 17.15
C SER A 148 6.52 -7.18 18.07
N HIS A 149 5.83 -6.17 17.54
CA HIS A 149 5.09 -5.19 18.35
C HIS A 149 3.58 -5.40 18.36
N TYR A 150 3.04 -6.15 17.41
CA TYR A 150 1.62 -6.44 17.30
C TYR A 150 1.36 -7.95 17.38
N ARG A 151 0.17 -8.31 17.84
CA ARG A 151 -0.23 -9.72 17.97
C ARG A 151 -0.66 -10.30 16.62
N VAL A 152 0.31 -10.45 15.72
CA VAL A 152 0.13 -11.05 14.40
C VAL A 152 0.43 -12.56 14.43
N ILE A 153 -0.22 -13.30 13.54
CA ILE A 153 0.16 -14.67 13.20
C ILE A 153 1.19 -14.57 12.07
N ALA A 154 2.48 -14.68 12.45
CA ALA A 154 3.62 -14.35 11.59
C ALA A 154 4.02 -15.50 10.66
N ASP A 155 3.08 -16.01 9.87
CA ASP A 155 3.36 -17.06 8.88
C ASP A 155 2.71 -16.73 7.52
N LYS A 156 3.13 -17.44 6.47
CA LYS A 156 2.61 -17.25 5.11
C LYS A 156 1.09 -17.38 5.04
N GLY A 157 0.52 -18.33 5.76
CA GLY A 157 -0.91 -18.64 5.71
C GLY A 157 -1.80 -17.51 6.27
N HIS A 158 -1.22 -16.62 7.06
CA HIS A 158 -1.93 -15.53 7.72
C HIS A 158 -1.41 -14.14 7.33
N ARG A 159 -0.58 -14.08 6.27
CA ARG A 159 -0.05 -12.81 5.75
C ARG A 159 -0.51 -12.59 4.31
N ALA A 160 -1.08 -11.42 4.04
CA ALA A 160 -1.49 -11.00 2.71
C ALA A 160 -0.99 -9.59 2.40
N ILE A 161 -0.98 -9.25 1.13
CA ILE A 161 -0.58 -7.92 0.67
C ILE A 161 -1.50 -7.45 -0.45
N GLY A 162 -1.80 -6.15 -0.46
CA GLY A 162 -2.55 -5.52 -1.52
C GLY A 162 -2.20 -4.06 -1.67
N GLY A 163 -2.82 -3.39 -2.60
CA GLY A 163 -2.60 -1.96 -2.82
C GLY A 163 -3.24 -1.47 -4.08
N LEU A 164 -3.26 -0.14 -4.24
CA LEU A 164 -3.83 0.51 -5.42
C LEU A 164 -2.74 1.17 -6.27
N SER A 165 -2.93 1.22 -7.58
CA SER A 165 -2.07 1.95 -8.53
C SER A 165 -0.60 1.57 -8.38
N MET A 166 0.28 2.48 -7.95
CA MET A 166 1.67 2.20 -7.60
C MET A 166 1.77 1.10 -6.54
N GLY A 167 0.93 1.14 -5.50
CA GLY A 167 0.87 0.10 -4.46
C GLY A 167 0.32 -1.23 -4.97
N GLY A 168 -0.55 -1.20 -5.98
CA GLY A 168 -0.97 -2.40 -6.72
C GLY A 168 0.22 -3.05 -7.43
N GLY A 169 1.05 -2.25 -8.10
CA GLY A 169 2.30 -2.71 -8.71
C GLY A 169 3.31 -3.22 -7.69
N GLY A 170 3.44 -2.52 -6.55
CA GLY A 170 4.32 -2.93 -5.45
C GLY A 170 3.91 -4.26 -4.82
N SER A 171 2.61 -4.41 -4.49
CA SER A 171 2.09 -5.66 -3.92
C SER A 171 2.24 -6.84 -4.89
N PHE A 172 2.01 -6.59 -6.18
CA PHE A 172 2.25 -7.58 -7.23
C PHE A 172 3.73 -8.02 -7.25
N THR A 173 4.66 -7.03 -7.30
CA THR A 173 6.10 -7.29 -7.31
C THR A 173 6.53 -8.10 -6.08
N TYR A 174 6.06 -7.73 -4.89
CA TYR A 174 6.41 -8.42 -3.65
C TYR A 174 5.89 -9.87 -3.62
N GLY A 175 4.66 -10.08 -4.10
CA GLY A 175 4.13 -11.44 -4.23
C GLY A 175 4.87 -12.32 -5.24
N MET A 176 5.42 -11.71 -6.29
CA MET A 176 6.24 -12.42 -7.29
C MET A 176 7.65 -12.76 -6.79
N LYS A 177 8.25 -11.86 -5.99
CA LYS A 177 9.64 -11.99 -5.53
C LYS A 177 9.76 -12.76 -4.22
N HIS A 178 8.76 -12.65 -3.34
CA HIS A 178 8.74 -13.23 -1.99
C HIS A 178 7.51 -14.13 -1.79
N PRO A 179 7.31 -15.12 -2.66
CA PRO A 179 6.12 -15.98 -2.62
C PRO A 179 6.03 -16.83 -1.35
N GLU A 180 7.12 -17.00 -0.62
CA GLU A 180 7.18 -17.70 0.66
C GLU A 180 6.54 -16.89 1.81
N LEU A 181 6.33 -15.58 1.63
CA LEU A 181 5.84 -14.69 2.69
C LEU A 181 4.33 -14.46 2.66
N PHE A 182 3.67 -14.58 1.50
CA PHE A 182 2.27 -14.18 1.35
C PHE A 182 1.38 -15.33 0.88
N SER A 183 0.20 -15.47 1.51
CA SER A 183 -0.87 -16.38 1.05
C SER A 183 -1.54 -15.86 -0.22
N SER A 184 -1.70 -14.54 -0.30
CA SER A 184 -2.44 -13.89 -1.38
C SER A 184 -2.01 -12.45 -1.63
N VAL A 185 -2.23 -12.00 -2.86
CA VAL A 185 -1.99 -10.65 -3.38
C VAL A 185 -3.26 -10.11 -4.01
N TYR A 186 -3.65 -8.88 -3.66
CA TYR A 186 -4.77 -8.19 -4.29
C TYR A 186 -4.34 -6.84 -4.84
N ALA A 187 -4.12 -6.76 -6.15
CA ALA A 187 -3.60 -5.60 -6.84
C ALA A 187 -4.74 -4.83 -7.53
N ILE A 188 -5.06 -3.64 -7.01
CA ILE A 188 -6.16 -2.79 -7.46
C ILE A 188 -5.62 -1.76 -8.44
N SER A 189 -6.23 -1.63 -9.63
CA SER A 189 -5.80 -0.65 -10.66
C SER A 189 -4.28 -0.63 -10.80
N ALA A 190 -3.67 -1.82 -10.88
CA ALA A 190 -2.26 -2.00 -10.61
C ALA A 190 -1.37 -1.38 -11.70
N ALA A 191 -0.35 -0.64 -11.28
CA ALA A 191 0.71 -0.15 -12.16
C ALA A 191 1.63 -1.31 -12.55
N VAL A 192 1.11 -2.23 -13.36
CA VAL A 192 1.81 -3.42 -13.89
C VAL A 192 2.11 -3.27 -15.37
N ARG A 193 3.09 -4.03 -15.86
CA ARG A 193 3.36 -4.19 -17.29
C ARG A 193 2.68 -5.47 -17.81
N GLY A 194 2.38 -5.50 -19.11
CA GLY A 194 1.55 -6.55 -19.67
C GLY A 194 2.16 -7.94 -19.68
N ASP A 195 3.49 -8.07 -19.79
CA ASP A 195 4.17 -9.38 -19.84
C ASP A 195 5.14 -9.52 -18.68
N ILE A 196 4.91 -10.53 -17.83
CA ILE A 196 5.77 -10.82 -16.66
C ILE A 196 7.16 -11.35 -17.05
N LYS A 197 7.33 -11.83 -18.27
CA LYS A 197 8.61 -12.32 -18.82
C LYS A 197 9.38 -11.27 -19.62
N MET A 198 8.79 -10.10 -19.86
CA MET A 198 9.43 -9.08 -20.67
C MET A 198 10.72 -8.64 -20.00
N ALA A 199 11.86 -9.08 -20.55
CA ALA A 199 13.17 -8.62 -20.13
C ALA A 199 13.30 -7.14 -20.45
N ASP A 200 13.64 -6.39 -19.42
CA ASP A 200 14.19 -5.05 -19.39
C ASP A 200 13.75 -4.01 -20.42
N ARG A 201 12.87 -3.16 -19.99
CA ARG A 201 13.13 -1.73 -20.17
C ARG A 201 13.67 -1.21 -18.83
N PRO A 202 14.71 -0.36 -18.84
CA PRO A 202 15.32 0.15 -17.61
C PRO A 202 14.26 0.71 -16.66
N GLU A 203 14.36 0.41 -15.37
CA GLU A 203 13.51 0.94 -14.29
C GLU A 203 13.41 2.47 -14.30
N GLU A 204 14.36 3.14 -14.89
CA GLU A 204 14.45 4.60 -15.05
C GLU A 204 13.26 5.24 -15.75
N SER A 205 12.53 4.52 -16.60
CA SER A 205 11.46 5.12 -17.42
C SER A 205 10.16 5.37 -16.68
N ALA A 206 10.01 4.91 -15.43
CA ALA A 206 8.75 5.03 -14.68
C ALA A 206 8.92 5.49 -13.22
N GLY A 207 10.10 5.98 -12.84
CA GLY A 207 10.31 6.54 -11.49
C GLY A 207 10.02 5.58 -10.32
N GLY A 208 10.10 4.27 -10.55
CA GLY A 208 9.78 3.26 -9.53
C GLY A 208 8.28 3.03 -9.29
N ILE A 209 7.40 3.66 -10.07
CA ILE A 209 5.94 3.54 -9.92
C ILE A 209 5.41 2.21 -10.45
N MET A 210 6.00 1.71 -11.54
CA MET A 210 5.57 0.46 -12.18
C MET A 210 6.12 -0.76 -11.47
N ALA A 211 5.35 -1.85 -11.48
CA ALA A 211 5.82 -3.16 -11.03
C ALA A 211 7.07 -3.61 -11.81
N GLN A 212 7.92 -4.36 -11.12
CA GLN A 212 9.04 -5.03 -11.76
C GLN A 212 8.54 -5.97 -12.86
N VAL A 213 9.36 -6.19 -13.86
CA VAL A 213 9.18 -7.17 -14.95
C VAL A 213 10.43 -8.02 -15.11
N GLY A 214 10.38 -9.05 -15.97
CA GLY A 214 11.53 -9.90 -16.22
C GLY A 214 11.77 -10.92 -15.10
N TYR A 215 10.70 -11.50 -14.55
CA TYR A 215 10.80 -12.58 -13.58
C TYR A 215 11.39 -13.84 -14.21
N THR A 216 12.32 -14.48 -13.51
CA THR A 216 12.92 -15.73 -13.96
C THR A 216 11.91 -16.88 -13.92
N PRO A 217 12.15 -17.99 -14.68
CA PRO A 217 11.29 -19.17 -14.61
C PRO A 217 11.13 -19.71 -13.18
N GLU A 218 12.19 -19.66 -12.37
CA GLU A 218 12.20 -20.10 -10.99
C GLU A 218 11.31 -19.23 -10.10
N GLN A 219 11.36 -17.91 -10.28
CA GLN A 219 10.49 -16.95 -9.57
C GLN A 219 9.02 -17.17 -9.96
N ILE A 220 8.73 -17.34 -11.24
CA ILE A 220 7.37 -17.63 -11.72
C ILE A 220 6.86 -18.93 -11.13
N GLU A 221 7.66 -20.00 -11.12
CA GLU A 221 7.28 -21.31 -10.55
C GLU A 221 6.99 -21.19 -9.04
N ALA A 222 7.86 -20.51 -8.28
CA ALA A 222 7.68 -20.29 -6.86
C ALA A 222 6.40 -19.48 -6.56
N ALA A 223 6.12 -18.44 -7.38
CA ALA A 223 4.96 -17.57 -7.24
C ALA A 223 3.61 -18.28 -7.54
N LYS A 224 3.61 -19.48 -8.14
CA LYS A 224 2.39 -20.32 -8.29
C LYS A 224 1.79 -20.75 -6.95
N SER A 225 2.55 -20.67 -5.88
CA SER A 225 2.09 -20.93 -4.51
C SER A 225 1.24 -19.81 -3.92
N VAL A 226 1.20 -18.64 -4.55
CA VAL A 226 0.46 -17.45 -4.10
C VAL A 226 -0.83 -17.28 -4.90
N ASN A 227 -1.88 -16.77 -4.27
CA ASN A 227 -3.16 -16.50 -4.92
C ASN A 227 -3.21 -15.02 -5.32
N PHE A 228 -3.30 -14.72 -6.61
CA PHE A 228 -3.30 -13.34 -7.13
C PHE A 228 -4.68 -12.89 -7.59
N VAL A 229 -4.99 -11.61 -7.38
CA VAL A 229 -6.08 -10.90 -8.06
C VAL A 229 -5.51 -9.62 -8.68
N LEU A 230 -5.90 -9.38 -9.93
CA LEU A 230 -5.82 -8.08 -10.59
C LEU A 230 -7.26 -7.56 -10.70
N ASP A 231 -7.56 -6.43 -10.05
CA ASP A 231 -8.90 -5.81 -9.99
C ASP A 231 -8.81 -4.40 -10.57
N CYS A 232 -9.39 -4.14 -11.74
CA CYS A 232 -9.21 -2.91 -12.48
C CYS A 232 -10.50 -2.47 -13.15
N GLY A 233 -10.88 -1.20 -12.99
CA GLY A 233 -12.04 -0.62 -13.65
C GLY A 233 -11.89 -0.67 -15.17
N ASP A 234 -12.99 -0.85 -15.90
CA ASP A 234 -12.97 -0.97 -17.37
C ASP A 234 -12.65 0.36 -18.08
N ASP A 235 -12.90 1.50 -17.42
CA ASP A 235 -12.50 2.85 -17.86
C ASP A 235 -11.14 3.31 -17.30
N ASP A 236 -10.42 2.45 -16.54
CA ASP A 236 -9.11 2.77 -16.00
C ASP A 236 -8.05 2.80 -17.10
N PHE A 237 -7.20 3.83 -17.12
CA PHE A 237 -6.10 3.93 -18.11
C PHE A 237 -5.07 2.79 -18.00
N LEU A 238 -5.02 2.05 -16.88
CA LEU A 238 -4.20 0.85 -16.67
C LEU A 238 -4.93 -0.45 -17.02
N PHE A 239 -6.17 -0.39 -17.49
CA PHE A 239 -6.98 -1.57 -17.77
C PHE A 239 -6.28 -2.57 -18.70
N ASN A 240 -5.83 -2.11 -19.87
CA ASN A 240 -5.19 -2.96 -20.86
C ASN A 240 -3.92 -3.64 -20.34
N GLN A 241 -3.11 -2.95 -19.53
CA GLN A 241 -1.92 -3.52 -18.91
C GLN A 241 -2.27 -4.59 -17.89
N ASN A 242 -3.32 -4.39 -17.08
CA ASN A 242 -3.81 -5.37 -16.11
C ASN A 242 -4.36 -6.62 -16.82
N VAL A 243 -5.12 -6.48 -17.89
CA VAL A 243 -5.60 -7.60 -18.73
C VAL A 243 -4.44 -8.38 -19.32
N ALA A 244 -3.46 -7.69 -19.91
CA ALA A 244 -2.30 -8.33 -20.53
C ALA A 244 -1.44 -9.07 -19.47
N CYS A 245 -1.24 -8.47 -18.29
CA CYS A 245 -0.55 -9.09 -17.17
C CYS A 245 -1.27 -10.37 -16.71
N TYR A 246 -2.59 -10.31 -16.51
CA TYR A 246 -3.40 -11.47 -16.20
C TYR A 246 -3.24 -12.58 -17.24
N GLN A 247 -3.30 -12.24 -18.53
CA GLN A 247 -3.15 -13.24 -19.61
C GLN A 247 -1.76 -13.87 -19.61
N SER A 248 -0.71 -13.08 -19.35
CA SER A 248 0.66 -13.56 -19.22
C SER A 248 0.80 -14.53 -18.04
N MET A 249 0.28 -14.17 -16.86
CA MET A 249 0.28 -15.06 -15.69
C MET A 249 -0.49 -16.36 -15.93
N LYS A 250 -1.63 -16.30 -16.62
CA LYS A 250 -2.42 -17.50 -16.97
C LYS A 250 -1.65 -18.45 -17.90
N LYS A 251 -0.89 -17.92 -18.87
CA LYS A 251 -0.04 -18.74 -19.74
C LYS A 251 1.02 -19.52 -18.97
N GLU A 252 1.52 -18.93 -17.88
CA GLU A 252 2.49 -19.57 -16.99
C GLU A 252 1.86 -20.53 -15.96
N GLY A 253 0.54 -20.69 -15.98
CA GLY A 253 -0.19 -21.58 -15.06
C GLY A 253 -0.31 -21.05 -13.63
N MET A 254 -0.18 -19.74 -13.42
CA MET A 254 -0.30 -19.12 -12.10
C MET A 254 -1.75 -19.08 -11.61
N LYS A 255 -1.92 -19.05 -10.27
CA LYS A 255 -3.22 -18.87 -9.61
C LYS A 255 -3.58 -17.38 -9.63
N VAL A 256 -4.21 -16.92 -10.69
CA VAL A 256 -4.62 -15.53 -10.84
C VAL A 256 -6.07 -15.41 -11.27
N GLN A 257 -6.78 -14.44 -10.68
CA GLN A 257 -8.10 -13.98 -11.09
C GLN A 257 -7.99 -12.56 -11.66
N PHE A 258 -8.80 -12.27 -12.67
CA PHE A 258 -9.04 -10.90 -13.13
C PHE A 258 -10.46 -10.52 -12.76
N ARG A 259 -10.61 -9.34 -12.18
CA ARG A 259 -11.90 -8.73 -11.87
C ARG A 259 -12.00 -7.38 -12.53
N SER A 260 -13.15 -7.08 -13.11
CA SER A 260 -13.42 -5.79 -13.68
C SER A 260 -14.87 -5.42 -13.47
N TYR A 261 -15.10 -4.14 -13.20
CA TYR A 261 -16.40 -3.53 -13.02
C TYR A 261 -16.36 -2.15 -13.63
N ASP A 262 -17.53 -1.55 -13.85
CA ASP A 262 -17.69 -0.17 -14.31
C ASP A 262 -16.93 0.80 -13.40
N GLY A 263 -15.97 1.52 -13.95
CA GLY A 263 -15.20 2.51 -13.20
C GLY A 263 -13.82 2.84 -13.76
N ALA A 264 -13.33 4.00 -13.33
CA ALA A 264 -12.04 4.57 -13.74
C ALA A 264 -10.97 4.44 -12.64
N HIS A 265 -9.80 5.05 -12.85
CA HIS A 265 -8.70 5.16 -11.88
C HIS A 265 -9.06 6.17 -10.78
N ALA A 266 -9.98 5.79 -9.89
CA ALA A 266 -10.58 6.71 -8.93
C ALA A 266 -11.00 6.04 -7.62
N SER A 267 -11.10 6.85 -6.56
CA SER A 267 -11.37 6.41 -5.18
C SER A 267 -12.69 5.63 -5.03
N TYR A 268 -13.74 5.98 -5.79
CA TYR A 268 -15.00 5.24 -5.72
C TYR A 268 -14.87 3.79 -6.17
N TYR A 269 -14.05 3.51 -7.20
CA TYR A 269 -13.74 2.15 -7.63
C TYR A 269 -12.91 1.41 -6.57
N TRP A 270 -11.89 2.07 -6.04
CA TRP A 270 -10.97 1.47 -5.05
C TRP A 270 -11.65 1.14 -3.74
N TYR A 271 -12.69 1.90 -3.35
CA TYR A 271 -13.50 1.59 -2.17
C TYR A 271 -14.19 0.22 -2.29
N ASP A 272 -14.85 -0.04 -3.40
CA ASP A 272 -15.49 -1.33 -3.63
C ASP A 272 -14.46 -2.46 -3.83
N ALA A 273 -13.34 -2.17 -4.49
CA ALA A 273 -12.25 -3.12 -4.65
C ALA A 273 -11.60 -3.48 -3.30
N LEU A 274 -11.47 -2.52 -2.38
CA LEU A 274 -10.97 -2.77 -1.02
C LEU A 274 -11.86 -3.76 -0.27
N ARG A 275 -13.17 -3.61 -0.32
CA ARG A 275 -14.11 -4.56 0.31
C ARG A 275 -13.95 -5.97 -0.26
N ARG A 276 -13.84 -6.08 -1.59
CA ARG A 276 -13.57 -7.36 -2.26
C ARG A 276 -12.21 -7.94 -1.85
N ALA A 277 -11.18 -7.10 -1.66
CA ALA A 277 -9.86 -7.53 -1.23
C ALA A 277 -9.88 -8.13 0.18
N LEU A 278 -10.53 -7.48 1.15
CA LEU A 278 -10.63 -7.96 2.52
C LEU A 278 -11.32 -9.33 2.60
N VAL A 279 -12.41 -9.51 1.86
CA VAL A 279 -13.09 -10.81 1.75
C VAL A 279 -12.19 -11.85 1.06
N TYR A 280 -11.43 -11.45 0.04
CA TYR A 280 -10.52 -12.35 -0.65
C TYR A 280 -9.37 -12.81 0.25
N PHE A 281 -8.75 -11.92 1.00
CA PHE A 281 -7.69 -12.26 1.94
C PHE A 281 -8.18 -13.26 2.98
N THR A 282 -9.35 -13.02 3.59
CA THR A 282 -9.97 -13.94 4.56
C THR A 282 -10.13 -15.35 4.00
N ARG A 283 -10.55 -15.51 2.75
CA ARG A 283 -10.74 -16.79 2.11
C ARG A 283 -9.44 -17.56 1.81
N HIS A 284 -8.31 -16.85 1.87
CA HIS A 284 -6.99 -17.41 1.58
C HIS A 284 -6.08 -17.46 2.81
N PHE A 285 -6.58 -17.00 3.98
CA PHE A 285 -5.94 -17.30 5.24
C PHE A 285 -6.19 -18.75 5.64
N SER A 286 -5.26 -19.31 6.41
CA SER A 286 -5.43 -20.64 7.02
C SER A 286 -6.54 -20.62 8.08
N GLU A 287 -7.10 -21.78 8.41
CA GLU A 287 -8.36 -21.97 9.16
C GLU A 287 -8.48 -21.32 10.55
N GLN A 288 -7.49 -20.59 11.03
CA GLN A 288 -7.48 -19.98 12.36
C GLN A 288 -8.05 -18.53 12.42
N CYS A 289 -8.83 -18.12 11.45
CA CYS A 289 -9.55 -16.84 11.49
C CYS A 289 -10.79 -16.84 12.41
N GLU A 290 -11.10 -17.97 13.09
CA GLU A 290 -12.21 -18.10 14.02
C GLU A 290 -11.92 -17.56 15.42
#